data_b7c59a96d5dab0e1d51f6ee464899fdd
#
_entry.id   b7c59a96d5dab0e1d51f6ee464899fdd
#
_cell.length_a   1.000
_cell.length_b   1.000
_cell.length_c   1.000
_cell.angle_alpha   90.00
_cell.angle_beta   90.00
_cell.angle_gamma   90.00
#
_symmetry.space_group_name_H-M   'P 1'
#
loop_
_entity.id
_entity.type
_entity.pdbx_description
1 polymer ?
#
loop_
_entity_poly.entity_id
_entity_poly.type
_entity_poly.pdbx_seq_one_letter_code
_entity_poly.pdbx_strand_id
1 'polypeptide(L)'
;MAQFDLNDDSVVVIIGSGAGGGTLGNELAQKGIKVVCLEAGRRLGLGDITNGGEMFAKISWLDPREGSGDLDPNLPAWICKTVGGTTMHWAGAALRIQPHEFKALTNYGRLPGANLDDWPITYNDLDAYYDRAEDKMGVTGTHGIPRLPGNNNYKVLAAGAKNLGYKDYHTGNMAINSRERDGRPACRQIGFCMSGCAIGAKWSTLYTEVPKAEATGNYELRPESMVIRINHDARGKVTGVVYADANGAMHEQKARIVAVAGNSIESPRLLLNSASNLFSDGLANSSGQVGRNYMSHLTGAVYAVMPGEVNLHRGTQMAGIIK
;
A
#
# COMPACT_ATOMS: atom_id res chain seq x y z
N MET A 1 -20.09 -6.87 19.06
CA MET A 1 -19.57 -8.22 19.38
C MET A 1 -18.73 -8.70 18.21
N ALA A 2 -17.62 -9.41 18.46
CA ALA A 2 -16.81 -9.99 17.40
C ALA A 2 -17.67 -10.96 16.57
N GLN A 3 -17.51 -10.96 15.26
CA GLN A 3 -18.21 -11.86 14.35
C GLN A 3 -17.67 -13.28 14.45
N PHE A 4 -16.35 -13.43 14.60
CA PHE A 4 -15.67 -14.70 14.80
C PHE A 4 -15.09 -14.78 16.22
N ASP A 5 -15.23 -15.94 16.86
CA ASP A 5 -14.70 -16.19 18.20
C ASP A 5 -13.16 -16.12 18.22
N LEU A 6 -12.61 -15.65 19.33
CA LEU A 6 -11.14 -15.55 19.49
C LEU A 6 -10.46 -16.94 19.46
N ASN A 7 -11.18 -18.00 19.83
CA ASN A 7 -10.70 -19.38 19.81
C ASN A 7 -10.99 -20.11 18.49
N ASP A 8 -11.63 -19.47 17.50
CA ASP A 8 -11.85 -20.08 16.18
C ASP A 8 -10.50 -20.22 15.45
N ASP A 9 -9.94 -21.41 15.47
CA ASP A 9 -8.67 -21.74 14.81
C ASP A 9 -8.82 -22.06 13.32
N SER A 10 -10.04 -22.00 12.78
CA SER A 10 -10.31 -22.21 11.36
C SER A 10 -10.10 -20.95 10.50
N VAL A 11 -10.02 -19.78 11.12
CA VAL A 11 -9.90 -18.48 10.42
C VAL A 11 -8.51 -18.25 9.84
N VAL A 12 -8.46 -17.45 8.78
CA VAL A 12 -7.23 -16.79 8.30
C VAL A 12 -7.14 -15.44 8.98
N VAL A 13 -6.08 -15.20 9.76
CA VAL A 13 -5.78 -13.89 10.32
C VAL A 13 -4.91 -13.11 9.34
N ILE A 14 -5.32 -11.89 8.98
CA ILE A 14 -4.55 -10.96 8.16
C ILE A 14 -4.12 -9.79 9.04
N ILE A 15 -2.83 -9.48 9.04
CA ILE A 15 -2.26 -8.38 9.81
C ILE A 15 -2.03 -7.19 8.90
N GLY A 16 -2.87 -6.16 9.06
CA GLY A 16 -2.88 -4.96 8.24
C GLY A 16 -3.91 -5.00 7.10
N SER A 17 -4.65 -3.91 6.94
CA SER A 17 -5.74 -3.74 5.97
C SER A 17 -5.35 -2.90 4.74
N GLY A 18 -4.05 -2.65 4.54
CA GLY A 18 -3.51 -1.88 3.41
C GLY A 18 -3.71 -2.57 2.06
N ALA A 19 -2.96 -2.15 1.05
CA ALA A 19 -3.10 -2.65 -0.33
C ALA A 19 -3.06 -4.18 -0.42
N GLY A 20 -2.07 -4.82 0.21
CA GLY A 20 -1.92 -6.27 0.20
C GLY A 20 -2.98 -6.98 1.04
N GLY A 21 -3.10 -6.59 2.32
CA GLY A 21 -3.97 -7.30 3.26
C GLY A 21 -5.46 -7.11 2.97
N GLY A 22 -5.89 -5.90 2.61
CA GLY A 22 -7.27 -5.65 2.23
C GLY A 22 -7.68 -6.39 0.94
N THR A 23 -6.78 -6.44 -0.05
CA THR A 23 -7.02 -7.19 -1.30
C THR A 23 -7.06 -8.69 -1.04
N LEU A 24 -6.09 -9.24 -0.30
CA LEU A 24 -6.07 -10.66 0.07
C LEU A 24 -7.34 -11.04 0.85
N GLY A 25 -7.73 -10.20 1.82
CA GLY A 25 -8.90 -10.42 2.63
C GLY A 25 -10.18 -10.51 1.81
N ASN A 26 -10.35 -9.60 0.85
CA ASN A 26 -11.49 -9.65 -0.06
C ASN A 26 -11.46 -10.91 -0.96
N GLU A 27 -10.32 -11.23 -1.56
CA GLU A 27 -10.20 -12.42 -2.41
C GLU A 27 -10.52 -13.72 -1.67
N LEU A 28 -10.10 -13.85 -0.41
CA LEU A 28 -10.41 -15.00 0.43
C LEU A 28 -11.89 -15.04 0.84
N ALA A 29 -12.42 -13.90 1.30
CA ALA A 29 -13.81 -13.79 1.73
C ALA A 29 -14.81 -14.10 0.61
N GLN A 30 -14.54 -13.65 -0.62
CA GLN A 30 -15.33 -13.99 -1.80
C GLN A 30 -15.35 -15.49 -2.12
N LYS A 31 -14.34 -16.24 -1.66
CA LYS A 31 -14.25 -17.70 -1.79
C LYS A 31 -14.85 -18.47 -0.61
N GLY A 32 -15.53 -17.78 0.31
CA GLY A 32 -16.15 -18.38 1.49
C GLY A 32 -15.17 -18.72 2.64
N ILE A 33 -13.93 -18.20 2.57
CA ILE A 33 -12.93 -18.42 3.61
C ILE A 33 -13.14 -17.36 4.71
N LYS A 34 -13.23 -17.80 5.95
CA LYS A 34 -13.35 -16.90 7.10
C LYS A 34 -12.05 -16.14 7.34
N VAL A 35 -12.13 -14.83 7.39
CA VAL A 35 -11.01 -13.91 7.57
C VAL A 35 -11.23 -12.99 8.75
N VAL A 36 -10.24 -12.87 9.63
CA VAL A 36 -10.14 -11.82 10.63
C VAL A 36 -8.98 -10.91 10.23
N CYS A 37 -9.28 -9.66 9.90
CA CYS A 37 -8.26 -8.66 9.58
C CYS A 37 -8.05 -7.74 10.79
N LEU A 38 -6.82 -7.72 11.32
CA LEU A 38 -6.41 -6.88 12.44
C LEU A 38 -5.66 -5.66 11.89
N GLU A 39 -6.21 -4.48 12.13
CA GLU A 39 -5.63 -3.21 11.68
C GLU A 39 -5.28 -2.35 12.90
N ALA A 40 -4.03 -1.88 12.96
CA ALA A 40 -3.55 -1.08 14.09
C ALA A 40 -4.23 0.30 14.20
N GLY A 41 -4.70 0.84 13.08
CA GLY A 41 -5.33 2.15 13.02
C GLY A 41 -6.85 2.12 13.05
N ARG A 42 -7.43 3.30 13.23
CA ARG A 42 -8.88 3.48 13.23
C ARG A 42 -9.48 3.40 11.82
N ARG A 43 -10.76 3.13 11.75
CA ARG A 43 -11.54 3.24 10.51
C ARG A 43 -12.04 4.68 10.34
N LEU A 44 -11.74 5.29 9.19
CA LEU A 44 -12.23 6.61 8.82
C LEU A 44 -13.43 6.48 7.88
N GLY A 45 -14.41 7.37 8.04
CA GLY A 45 -15.43 7.61 7.02
C GLY A 45 -15.00 8.71 6.04
N LEU A 46 -15.71 8.86 4.91
CA LEU A 46 -15.44 9.96 3.98
C LEU A 46 -15.58 11.35 4.63
N GLY A 47 -16.51 11.48 5.60
CA GLY A 47 -16.72 12.72 6.36
C GLY A 47 -15.57 13.11 7.29
N ASP A 48 -14.69 12.17 7.63
CA ASP A 48 -13.51 12.43 8.46
C ASP A 48 -12.33 12.99 7.65
N ILE A 49 -12.42 12.93 6.32
CA ILE A 49 -11.34 13.31 5.41
C ILE A 49 -11.51 14.75 4.98
N THR A 50 -10.54 15.59 5.33
CA THR A 50 -10.50 16.99 4.97
C THR A 50 -9.52 17.24 3.82
N ASN A 51 -9.78 18.28 3.03
CA ASN A 51 -8.87 18.73 1.97
C ASN A 51 -7.85 19.70 2.56
N GLY A 52 -6.87 19.16 3.29
CA GLY A 52 -5.83 19.97 3.93
C GLY A 52 -4.57 19.17 4.21
N GLY A 53 -3.44 19.84 4.36
CA GLY A 53 -2.16 19.22 4.70
C GLY A 53 -2.18 18.58 6.10
N GLU A 54 -2.97 19.13 7.02
CA GLU A 54 -3.16 18.58 8.35
C GLU A 54 -3.75 17.16 8.34
N MET A 55 -4.55 16.82 7.31
CA MET A 55 -5.09 15.48 7.17
C MET A 55 -3.98 14.46 6.88
N PHE A 56 -2.99 14.83 6.05
CA PHE A 56 -1.84 13.97 5.82
C PHE A 56 -1.12 13.62 7.13
N ALA A 57 -0.87 14.62 7.99
CA ALA A 57 -0.25 14.40 9.29
C ALA A 57 -1.10 13.52 10.22
N LYS A 58 -2.43 13.59 10.13
CA LYS A 58 -3.33 12.76 10.95
C LYS A 58 -3.36 11.29 10.57
N ILE A 59 -3.17 10.95 9.30
CA ILE A 59 -3.22 9.57 8.81
C ILE A 59 -1.84 8.95 8.68
N SER A 60 -0.79 9.75 8.48
CA SER A 60 0.59 9.28 8.41
C SER A 60 1.14 9.06 9.81
N TRP A 61 1.86 7.96 9.97
CA TRP A 61 2.64 7.70 11.17
C TRP A 61 4.12 7.77 10.80
N LEU A 62 4.77 8.79 11.33
CA LEU A 62 6.21 9.03 11.15
C LEU A 62 6.89 8.73 12.47
N ASP A 63 7.73 7.73 12.51
CA ASP A 63 8.58 7.44 13.65
C ASP A 63 10.04 7.72 13.26
N PRO A 64 10.70 8.70 13.89
CA PRO A 64 12.09 9.04 13.56
C PRO A 64 13.07 7.91 13.79
N ARG A 65 12.70 6.88 14.57
CA ARG A 65 13.51 5.68 14.77
C ARG A 65 13.51 4.73 13.57
N GLU A 66 12.55 4.86 12.65
CA GLU A 66 12.39 3.98 11.48
C GLU A 66 13.35 4.33 10.33
N GLY A 67 14.18 5.31 10.47
CA GLY A 67 15.21 5.70 9.50
C GLY A 67 16.63 5.59 10.06
N SER A 68 16.86 4.77 11.10
CA SER A 68 18.19 4.58 11.67
C SER A 68 19.08 3.74 10.73
N GLY A 69 20.24 4.24 10.40
CA GLY A 69 21.23 3.64 9.51
C GLY A 69 22.10 4.71 8.90
N ASP A 70 22.85 4.38 7.87
CA ASP A 70 23.65 5.35 7.10
C ASP A 70 22.79 6.24 6.18
N LEU A 71 21.47 6.07 6.21
CA LEU A 71 20.53 6.91 5.49
C LEU A 71 20.22 8.17 6.30
N ASP A 72 19.88 9.24 5.59
CA ASP A 72 19.48 10.49 6.21
C ASP A 72 18.32 10.26 7.20
N PRO A 73 18.50 10.48 8.52
CA PRO A 73 17.49 10.28 9.53
C PRO A 73 16.27 11.22 9.36
N ASN A 74 16.34 12.20 8.45
CA ASN A 74 15.26 13.12 8.14
C ASN A 74 14.29 12.58 7.06
N LEU A 75 14.54 11.40 6.52
CA LEU A 75 13.66 10.74 5.54
C LEU A 75 13.05 9.44 6.12
N PRO A 76 12.21 9.53 7.17
CA PRO A 76 11.55 8.36 7.72
C PRO A 76 10.62 7.74 6.67
N ALA A 77 10.41 6.44 6.77
CA ALA A 77 9.42 5.77 5.94
C ALA A 77 8.02 6.28 6.27
N TRP A 78 7.25 6.60 5.25
CA TRP A 78 5.86 7.05 5.43
C TRP A 78 4.95 5.84 5.52
N ILE A 79 4.48 5.57 6.71
CA ILE A 79 3.47 4.55 6.97
C ILE A 79 2.16 5.20 7.40
N CYS A 80 1.07 4.47 7.22
CA CYS A 80 -0.26 4.94 7.55
C CYS A 80 -0.91 4.00 8.55
N LYS A 81 -1.28 4.51 9.70
CA LYS A 81 -1.96 3.78 10.76
C LYS A 81 -3.46 4.06 10.73
N THR A 82 -4.13 3.50 9.74
CA THR A 82 -5.59 3.57 9.55
C THR A 82 -6.05 2.43 8.66
N VAL A 83 -7.33 2.08 8.71
CA VAL A 83 -7.92 1.13 7.76
C VAL A 83 -7.69 1.62 6.33
N GLY A 84 -7.18 0.73 5.50
CA GLY A 84 -6.72 1.07 4.15
C GLY A 84 -5.22 1.28 4.03
N GLY A 85 -4.51 1.44 5.15
CA GLY A 85 -3.06 1.63 5.17
C GLY A 85 -2.60 2.75 4.26
N THR A 86 -1.43 2.61 3.65
CA THR A 86 -0.85 3.64 2.75
C THR A 86 -1.68 3.95 1.51
N THR A 87 -2.70 3.15 1.16
CA THR A 87 -3.64 3.49 0.09
C THR A 87 -4.47 4.75 0.41
N MET A 88 -4.46 5.18 1.67
CA MET A 88 -5.11 6.42 2.09
C MET A 88 -4.33 7.66 1.69
N HIS A 89 -2.99 7.64 1.74
CA HIS A 89 -2.16 8.81 1.43
C HIS A 89 -1.26 8.67 0.19
N TRP A 90 -1.37 7.58 -0.59
CA TRP A 90 -0.67 7.50 -1.87
C TRP A 90 -1.27 8.44 -2.91
N ALA A 91 -0.48 8.83 -3.90
CA ALA A 91 -0.94 9.73 -4.97
C ALA A 91 -1.88 9.06 -5.98
N GLY A 92 -2.05 7.75 -5.92
CA GLY A 92 -2.86 6.97 -6.86
C GLY A 92 -2.13 6.63 -8.16
N ALA A 93 -0.83 6.88 -8.27
CA ALA A 93 -0.03 6.47 -9.43
C ALA A 93 0.08 4.95 -9.49
N ALA A 94 -0.37 4.34 -10.59
CA ALA A 94 -0.44 2.91 -10.76
C ALA A 94 0.30 2.47 -12.03
N LEU A 95 1.63 2.46 -11.94
CA LEU A 95 2.52 2.02 -13.00
C LEU A 95 2.97 0.58 -12.75
N ARG A 96 3.14 -0.18 -13.83
CA ARG A 96 3.76 -1.50 -13.75
C ARG A 96 5.27 -1.34 -13.59
N ILE A 97 5.88 -2.20 -12.79
CA ILE A 97 7.34 -2.35 -12.73
C ILE A 97 7.82 -2.77 -14.13
N GLN A 98 8.90 -2.16 -14.60
CA GLN A 98 9.42 -2.43 -15.93
C GLN A 98 10.19 -3.77 -15.97
N PRO A 99 10.21 -4.50 -17.11
CA PRO A 99 10.89 -5.80 -17.21
C PRO A 99 12.36 -5.77 -16.77
N HIS A 100 13.08 -4.67 -17.02
CA HIS A 100 14.49 -4.56 -16.66
C HIS A 100 14.72 -4.43 -15.13
N GLU A 101 13.73 -3.97 -14.37
CA GLU A 101 13.83 -3.81 -12.92
C GLU A 101 13.86 -5.17 -12.19
N PHE A 102 13.38 -6.25 -12.84
CA PHE A 102 13.49 -7.61 -12.28
C PHE A 102 14.88 -8.20 -12.41
N LYS A 103 15.78 -7.54 -13.12
CA LYS A 103 17.13 -8.03 -13.48
C LYS A 103 18.22 -7.05 -13.03
N ALA A 104 18.13 -6.58 -11.80
CA ALA A 104 19.03 -5.54 -11.30
C ALA A 104 20.50 -6.00 -11.27
N LEU A 105 20.79 -7.20 -10.74
CA LEU A 105 22.14 -7.74 -10.73
C LEU A 105 22.67 -8.00 -12.15
N THR A 106 21.85 -8.58 -13.03
CA THR A 106 22.22 -8.82 -14.43
C THR A 106 22.53 -7.52 -15.15
N ASN A 107 21.73 -6.46 -14.93
CA ASN A 107 21.86 -5.21 -15.70
C ASN A 107 22.97 -4.30 -15.16
N TYR A 108 23.17 -4.24 -13.85
CA TYR A 108 24.08 -3.29 -13.22
C TYR A 108 25.36 -3.93 -12.68
N GLY A 109 25.41 -5.27 -12.61
CA GLY A 109 26.51 -5.98 -12.01
C GLY A 109 26.57 -5.80 -10.48
N ARG A 110 27.66 -6.28 -9.87
CA ARG A 110 27.91 -6.10 -8.44
C ARG A 110 28.38 -4.69 -8.15
N LEU A 111 27.66 -4.01 -7.27
CA LEU A 111 28.01 -2.67 -6.81
C LEU A 111 28.58 -2.76 -5.38
N PRO A 112 29.70 -2.07 -5.06
CA PRO A 112 30.24 -2.03 -3.70
C PRO A 112 29.21 -1.48 -2.71
N GLY A 113 28.99 -2.18 -1.59
CA GLY A 113 28.04 -1.76 -0.55
C GLY A 113 26.56 -2.03 -0.85
N ALA A 114 26.23 -2.64 -2.01
CA ALA A 114 24.86 -2.98 -2.35
C ALA A 114 24.67 -4.50 -2.46
N ASN A 115 23.52 -4.98 -1.99
CA ASN A 115 23.06 -6.37 -2.14
C ASN A 115 22.06 -6.49 -3.29
N LEU A 116 22.53 -6.19 -4.52
CA LEU A 116 21.69 -6.39 -5.70
C LEU A 116 21.52 -7.87 -5.99
N ASP A 117 20.31 -8.24 -6.33
CA ASP A 117 19.97 -9.57 -6.84
C ASP A 117 18.92 -9.46 -7.95
N ASP A 118 18.81 -10.50 -8.76
CA ASP A 118 17.72 -10.63 -9.70
C ASP A 118 16.51 -11.24 -8.98
N TRP A 119 15.33 -10.71 -9.26
CA TRP A 119 14.12 -11.30 -8.73
C TRP A 119 13.93 -12.73 -9.27
N PRO A 120 13.47 -13.69 -8.45
CA PRO A 120 13.21 -15.07 -8.88
C PRO A 120 11.97 -15.20 -9.77
N ILE A 121 11.31 -14.10 -10.07
CA ILE A 121 10.14 -13.98 -10.95
C ILE A 121 10.41 -12.95 -12.04
N THR A 122 9.64 -13.00 -13.11
CA THR A 122 9.76 -12.10 -14.25
C THR A 122 8.51 -11.22 -14.40
N TYR A 123 8.60 -10.20 -15.25
CA TYR A 123 7.43 -9.41 -15.65
C TYR A 123 6.29 -10.30 -16.18
N ASN A 124 6.61 -11.30 -17.01
CA ASN A 124 5.60 -12.18 -17.61
C ASN A 124 4.85 -13.03 -16.57
N ASP A 125 5.52 -13.40 -15.47
CA ASP A 125 4.87 -14.14 -14.38
C ASP A 125 3.82 -13.29 -13.67
N LEU A 126 3.95 -11.95 -13.72
CA LEU A 126 3.05 -11.00 -13.08
C LEU A 126 2.05 -10.35 -14.03
N ASP A 127 2.20 -10.45 -15.35
CA ASP A 127 1.42 -9.69 -16.32
C ASP A 127 -0.09 -9.87 -16.14
N ALA A 128 -0.57 -11.09 -15.99
CA ALA A 128 -1.99 -11.39 -15.77
C ALA A 128 -2.49 -10.84 -14.41
N TYR A 129 -1.62 -10.74 -13.43
CA TYR A 129 -1.97 -10.16 -12.11
C TYR A 129 -1.99 -8.64 -12.17
N TYR A 130 -1.11 -8.01 -12.93
CA TYR A 130 -1.18 -6.57 -13.21
C TYR A 130 -2.49 -6.22 -13.91
N ASP A 131 -2.89 -6.98 -14.91
CA ASP A 131 -4.16 -6.80 -15.62
C ASP A 131 -5.35 -6.84 -14.64
N ARG A 132 -5.41 -7.85 -13.79
CA ARG A 132 -6.47 -7.98 -12.79
C ARG A 132 -6.45 -6.81 -11.79
N ALA A 133 -5.28 -6.41 -11.32
CA ALA A 133 -5.14 -5.30 -10.38
C ALA A 133 -5.54 -3.97 -11.00
N GLU A 134 -5.12 -3.69 -12.23
CA GLU A 134 -5.49 -2.48 -12.96
C GLU A 134 -6.99 -2.39 -13.22
N ASP A 135 -7.62 -3.48 -13.65
CA ASP A 135 -9.08 -3.51 -13.81
C ASP A 135 -9.78 -3.32 -12.45
N LYS A 136 -9.36 -4.05 -11.43
CA LYS A 136 -9.95 -3.97 -10.09
C LYS A 136 -9.83 -2.58 -9.47
N MET A 137 -8.69 -1.92 -9.61
CA MET A 137 -8.46 -0.56 -9.15
C MET A 137 -9.11 0.52 -10.03
N GLY A 138 -9.49 0.18 -11.25
CA GLY A 138 -9.99 1.15 -12.21
C GLY A 138 -8.90 2.10 -12.75
N VAL A 139 -7.73 1.55 -13.09
CA VAL A 139 -6.58 2.34 -13.53
C VAL A 139 -6.86 3.03 -14.87
N THR A 140 -6.71 4.34 -14.90
CA THR A 140 -6.97 5.14 -16.10
C THR A 140 -5.95 4.87 -17.21
N GLY A 141 -6.42 4.80 -18.45
CA GLY A 141 -5.60 4.48 -19.61
C GLY A 141 -5.36 2.99 -19.83
N THR A 142 -6.02 2.13 -19.04
CA THR A 142 -6.04 0.67 -19.21
C THR A 142 -7.50 0.20 -19.33
N HIS A 143 -7.74 -1.02 -19.83
CA HIS A 143 -9.08 -1.64 -19.88
C HIS A 143 -10.21 -0.74 -20.44
N GLY A 144 -9.90 0.14 -21.40
CA GLY A 144 -10.88 1.11 -21.94
C GLY A 144 -11.34 2.17 -20.96
N ILE A 145 -10.65 2.33 -19.83
CA ILE A 145 -10.94 3.38 -18.84
C ILE A 145 -10.31 4.69 -19.32
N PRO A 146 -11.08 5.76 -19.52
CA PRO A 146 -10.56 7.02 -20.01
C PRO A 146 -9.49 7.60 -19.06
N ARG A 147 -8.48 8.24 -19.64
CA ARG A 147 -7.50 9.00 -18.86
C ARG A 147 -8.16 10.20 -18.20
N LEU A 148 -7.63 10.62 -17.06
CA LEU A 148 -8.01 11.88 -16.44
C LEU A 148 -7.56 13.05 -17.32
N PRO A 149 -8.34 14.15 -17.36
CA PRO A 149 -7.92 15.34 -18.10
C PRO A 149 -6.62 15.92 -17.52
N GLY A 150 -5.77 16.44 -18.40
CA GLY A 150 -4.50 17.04 -18.02
C GLY A 150 -4.69 18.33 -17.23
N ASN A 151 -4.09 18.41 -16.06
CA ASN A 151 -3.99 19.65 -15.30
C ASN A 151 -2.94 20.62 -15.91
N ASN A 152 -2.79 21.79 -15.33
CA ASN A 152 -1.84 22.77 -15.86
C ASN A 152 -0.39 22.30 -15.80
N ASN A 153 -0.02 21.55 -14.78
CA ASN A 153 1.32 20.95 -14.71
C ASN A 153 1.57 19.99 -15.87
N TYR A 154 0.59 19.14 -16.19
CA TYR A 154 0.66 18.27 -17.36
C TYR A 154 0.79 19.08 -18.67
N LYS A 155 0.05 20.18 -18.83
CA LYS A 155 0.12 21.01 -20.04
C LYS A 155 1.53 21.58 -20.25
N VAL A 156 2.20 22.01 -19.19
CA VAL A 156 3.59 22.47 -19.22
C VAL A 156 4.52 21.32 -19.62
N LEU A 157 4.40 20.15 -18.97
CA LEU A 157 5.16 18.96 -19.31
C LEU A 157 4.98 18.56 -20.78
N ALA A 158 3.73 18.51 -21.25
CA ALA A 158 3.38 18.15 -22.62
C ALA A 158 3.94 19.14 -23.65
N ALA A 159 3.92 20.43 -23.35
CA ALA A 159 4.52 21.44 -24.20
C ALA A 159 6.05 21.27 -24.31
N GLY A 160 6.72 21.01 -23.17
CA GLY A 160 8.15 20.70 -23.14
C GLY A 160 8.48 19.44 -23.92
N ALA A 161 7.74 18.36 -23.69
CA ALA A 161 7.91 17.10 -24.41
C ALA A 161 7.77 17.28 -25.92
N LYS A 162 6.73 17.98 -26.36
CA LYS A 162 6.52 18.31 -27.77
C LYS A 162 7.69 19.10 -28.37
N ASN A 163 8.16 20.13 -27.69
CA ASN A 163 9.26 20.96 -28.15
C ASN A 163 10.58 20.16 -28.29
N LEU A 164 10.78 19.16 -27.41
CA LEU A 164 11.94 18.28 -27.48
C LEU A 164 11.77 17.08 -28.43
N GLY A 165 10.62 17.00 -29.11
CA GLY A 165 10.38 15.96 -30.14
C GLY A 165 9.90 14.62 -29.61
N TYR A 166 9.59 14.50 -28.31
CA TYR A 166 8.97 13.30 -27.79
C TYR A 166 7.62 13.03 -28.44
N LYS A 167 7.33 11.77 -28.72
CA LYS A 167 6.09 11.37 -29.41
C LYS A 167 5.06 10.73 -28.48
N ASP A 168 5.53 10.07 -27.41
CA ASP A 168 4.66 9.42 -26.43
C ASP A 168 4.70 10.19 -25.10
N TYR A 169 3.66 10.98 -24.86
CA TYR A 169 3.43 11.66 -23.60
C TYR A 169 1.93 11.77 -23.34
N HIS A 170 1.52 11.47 -22.13
CA HIS A 170 0.11 11.44 -21.75
C HIS A 170 -0.07 11.68 -20.24
N THR A 171 -1.32 11.93 -19.80
CA THR A 171 -1.62 11.94 -18.36
C THR A 171 -1.37 10.58 -17.74
N GLY A 172 -0.94 10.55 -16.48
CA GLY A 172 -0.52 9.32 -15.81
C GLY A 172 -1.60 8.25 -15.73
N ASN A 173 -1.17 7.00 -15.60
CA ASN A 173 -2.03 5.88 -15.25
C ASN A 173 -2.34 5.97 -13.75
N MET A 174 -3.59 6.24 -13.40
CA MET A 174 -4.00 6.56 -12.04
C MET A 174 -5.10 5.61 -11.58
N ALA A 175 -4.95 5.06 -10.39
CA ALA A 175 -6.03 4.36 -9.69
C ALA A 175 -7.02 5.37 -9.09
N ILE A 176 -7.53 6.26 -9.93
CA ILE A 176 -8.48 7.32 -9.58
C ILE A 176 -9.57 7.34 -10.64
N ASN A 177 -10.81 7.26 -10.24
CA ASN A 177 -11.94 7.18 -11.16
C ASN A 177 -11.99 8.38 -12.12
N SER A 178 -11.89 8.15 -13.43
CA SER A 178 -12.15 9.16 -14.45
C SER A 178 -13.64 9.24 -14.84
N ARG A 179 -14.40 8.23 -14.49
CA ARG A 179 -15.86 8.13 -14.55
C ARG A 179 -16.36 7.41 -13.30
N GLU A 180 -17.62 7.47 -13.00
CA GLU A 180 -18.19 6.71 -11.89
C GLU A 180 -17.90 5.21 -12.02
N ARG A 181 -17.48 4.59 -10.92
CA ARG A 181 -17.17 3.17 -10.83
C ARG A 181 -17.37 2.66 -9.40
N ASP A 182 -17.97 1.49 -9.26
CA ASP A 182 -18.23 0.84 -7.96
C ASP A 182 -18.94 1.76 -6.96
N GLY A 183 -19.91 2.55 -7.40
CA GLY A 183 -20.63 3.53 -6.58
C GLY A 183 -19.77 4.72 -6.10
N ARG A 184 -18.55 4.86 -6.60
CA ARG A 184 -17.63 5.97 -6.28
C ARG A 184 -17.62 6.99 -7.42
N PRO A 185 -17.65 8.29 -7.13
CA PRO A 185 -17.74 9.33 -8.16
C PRO A 185 -16.45 9.44 -8.99
N ALA A 186 -16.56 10.14 -10.11
CA ALA A 186 -15.41 10.58 -10.89
C ALA A 186 -14.60 11.63 -10.12
N CYS A 187 -13.30 11.71 -10.40
CA CYS A 187 -12.38 12.70 -9.84
C CYS A 187 -12.82 14.13 -10.24
N ARG A 188 -12.89 15.01 -9.26
CA ARG A 188 -13.18 16.44 -9.43
C ARG A 188 -11.92 17.30 -9.48
N GLN A 189 -10.75 16.70 -9.56
CA GLN A 189 -9.44 17.34 -9.64
C GLN A 189 -9.17 18.39 -8.54
N ILE A 190 -9.54 18.04 -7.31
CA ILE A 190 -9.39 18.92 -6.14
C ILE A 190 -7.91 19.07 -5.74
N GLY A 191 -7.07 18.02 -5.95
CA GLY A 191 -5.63 18.11 -5.72
C GLY A 191 -5.12 17.51 -4.40
N PHE A 192 -5.97 17.07 -3.50
CA PHE A 192 -5.58 16.52 -2.18
C PHE A 192 -5.53 14.99 -2.15
N CYS A 193 -4.92 14.36 -3.17
CA CYS A 193 -4.86 12.90 -3.26
C CYS A 193 -4.12 12.25 -2.08
N MET A 194 -3.04 12.86 -1.60
CA MET A 194 -2.26 12.35 -0.47
C MET A 194 -2.92 12.59 0.89
N SER A 195 -3.96 13.40 0.96
CA SER A 195 -4.73 13.63 2.19
C SER A 195 -5.95 12.72 2.33
N GLY A 196 -6.10 11.68 1.50
CA GLY A 196 -7.13 10.66 1.65
C GLY A 196 -8.19 10.63 0.56
N CYS A 197 -8.48 11.68 -0.17
CA CYS A 197 -9.57 11.81 -1.16
C CYS A 197 -10.96 11.88 -0.53
N ALA A 198 -11.37 13.05 -0.07
CA ALA A 198 -12.65 13.30 0.60
C ALA A 198 -13.91 12.89 -0.20
N ILE A 199 -13.80 12.65 -1.51
CA ILE A 199 -14.92 12.19 -2.35
C ILE A 199 -14.83 10.70 -2.70
N GLY A 200 -13.80 9.97 -2.24
CA GLY A 200 -13.65 8.53 -2.51
C GLY A 200 -13.34 8.15 -3.96
N ALA A 201 -13.01 9.10 -4.85
CA ALA A 201 -12.69 8.82 -6.26
C ALA A 201 -11.38 8.03 -6.41
N LYS A 202 -10.39 8.26 -5.54
CA LYS A 202 -9.13 7.50 -5.50
C LYS A 202 -9.37 6.12 -4.90
N TRP A 203 -8.78 5.09 -5.52
CA TRP A 203 -8.86 3.74 -4.96
C TRP A 203 -8.12 3.67 -3.62
N SER A 204 -8.77 3.06 -2.65
CA SER A 204 -8.24 2.65 -1.37
C SER A 204 -9.00 1.41 -0.93
N THR A 205 -8.32 0.47 -0.28
CA THR A 205 -8.97 -0.72 0.27
C THR A 205 -10.10 -0.36 1.25
N LEU A 206 -9.99 0.78 1.95
CA LEU A 206 -11.06 1.31 2.81
C LEU A 206 -12.38 1.50 2.05
N TYR A 207 -12.33 1.97 0.79
CA TYR A 207 -13.52 2.31 0.00
C TYR A 207 -13.97 1.19 -0.93
N THR A 208 -13.14 0.17 -1.13
CA THR A 208 -13.34 -0.85 -2.16
C THR A 208 -13.28 -2.26 -1.59
N GLU A 209 -12.10 -2.74 -1.25
CA GLU A 209 -11.89 -4.14 -0.89
C GLU A 209 -12.54 -4.51 0.44
N VAL A 210 -12.37 -3.68 1.47
CA VAL A 210 -12.91 -3.94 2.81
C VAL A 210 -14.44 -4.02 2.79
N PRO A 211 -15.19 -3.03 2.25
CA PRO A 211 -16.65 -3.13 2.19
C PRO A 211 -17.15 -4.34 1.38
N LYS A 212 -16.46 -4.69 0.28
CA LYS A 212 -16.81 -5.86 -0.53
C LYS A 212 -16.59 -7.17 0.23
N ALA A 213 -15.51 -7.24 1.02
CA ALA A 213 -15.22 -8.40 1.87
C ALA A 213 -16.25 -8.55 3.00
N GLU A 214 -16.57 -7.46 3.71
CA GLU A 214 -17.58 -7.43 4.79
C GLU A 214 -18.94 -7.88 4.28
N ALA A 215 -19.34 -7.45 3.07
CA ALA A 215 -20.62 -7.82 2.47
C ALA A 215 -20.79 -9.34 2.21
N THR A 216 -19.69 -10.11 2.20
CA THR A 216 -19.74 -11.57 2.05
C THR A 216 -20.20 -12.31 3.31
N GLY A 217 -20.11 -11.66 4.49
CA GLY A 217 -20.27 -12.32 5.79
C GLY A 217 -19.10 -13.24 6.21
N ASN A 218 -18.04 -13.33 5.42
CA ASN A 218 -16.85 -14.14 5.70
C ASN A 218 -15.64 -13.32 6.15
N TYR A 219 -15.80 -12.02 6.36
CA TYR A 219 -14.71 -11.12 6.71
C TYR A 219 -15.08 -10.25 7.90
N GLU A 220 -14.22 -10.23 8.89
CA GLU A 220 -14.30 -9.33 10.04
C GLU A 220 -13.09 -8.41 10.07
N LEU A 221 -13.30 -7.10 10.00
CA LEU A 221 -12.27 -6.12 10.27
C LEU A 221 -12.32 -5.69 11.74
N ARG A 222 -11.20 -5.79 12.42
CA ARG A 222 -11.00 -5.21 13.77
C ARG A 222 -10.02 -4.07 13.67
N PRO A 223 -10.48 -2.82 13.60
CA PRO A 223 -9.63 -1.64 13.68
C PRO A 223 -9.09 -1.48 15.10
N GLU A 224 -8.09 -0.60 15.26
CA GLU A 224 -7.43 -0.31 16.55
C GLU A 224 -6.97 -1.57 17.28
N SER A 225 -6.51 -2.54 16.50
CA SER A 225 -6.07 -3.87 16.95
C SER A 225 -4.64 -4.12 16.46
N MET A 226 -3.66 -3.67 17.24
CA MET A 226 -2.24 -3.74 16.88
C MET A 226 -1.66 -5.11 17.22
N VAL A 227 -1.32 -5.91 16.23
CA VAL A 227 -0.65 -7.18 16.45
C VAL A 227 0.79 -6.93 16.91
N ILE A 228 1.15 -7.57 18.02
CA ILE A 228 2.46 -7.43 18.66
C ILE A 228 3.29 -8.70 18.62
N ARG A 229 2.65 -9.86 18.39
CA ARG A 229 3.33 -11.15 18.36
C ARG A 229 2.55 -12.17 17.53
N ILE A 230 3.27 -13.04 16.84
CA ILE A 230 2.74 -14.24 16.18
C ILE A 230 3.11 -15.44 17.06
N ASN A 231 2.11 -16.25 17.41
CA ASN A 231 2.27 -17.45 18.24
C ASN A 231 2.46 -18.70 17.37
N HIS A 232 3.22 -19.66 17.91
CA HIS A 232 3.43 -20.98 17.29
C HIS A 232 3.45 -22.09 18.35
N ASP A 233 3.22 -23.33 17.94
CA ASP A 233 3.34 -24.51 18.79
C ASP A 233 4.82 -24.94 18.97
N ALA A 234 5.05 -26.01 19.74
CA ALA A 234 6.39 -26.55 19.99
C ALA A 234 7.07 -27.10 18.70
N ARG A 235 6.33 -27.31 17.62
CA ARG A 235 6.85 -27.76 16.31
C ARG A 235 7.08 -26.60 15.35
N GLY A 236 6.82 -25.36 15.78
CA GLY A 236 6.96 -24.15 14.96
C GLY A 236 5.77 -23.85 14.04
N LYS A 237 4.66 -24.59 14.16
CA LYS A 237 3.45 -24.29 13.41
C LYS A 237 2.74 -23.10 14.05
N VAL A 238 2.43 -22.07 13.25
CA VAL A 238 1.65 -20.91 13.69
C VAL A 238 0.29 -21.33 14.24
N THR A 239 -0.10 -20.75 15.38
CA THR A 239 -1.36 -21.05 16.08
C THR A 239 -2.27 -19.84 16.23
N GLY A 240 -1.77 -18.63 16.01
CA GLY A 240 -2.53 -17.39 16.15
C GLY A 240 -1.64 -16.19 16.37
N VAL A 241 -2.23 -15.12 16.86
CA VAL A 241 -1.55 -13.85 17.14
C VAL A 241 -1.99 -13.25 18.47
N VAL A 242 -1.12 -12.45 19.07
CA VAL A 242 -1.46 -11.57 20.20
C VAL A 242 -1.56 -10.15 19.68
N TYR A 243 -2.62 -9.45 20.03
CA TYR A 243 -2.82 -8.05 19.66
C TYR A 243 -3.29 -7.21 20.87
N ALA A 244 -2.95 -5.92 20.85
CA ALA A 244 -3.46 -4.95 21.77
C ALA A 244 -4.65 -4.20 21.14
N ASP A 245 -5.74 -4.01 21.88
CA ASP A 245 -6.87 -3.17 21.46
C ASP A 245 -6.60 -1.67 21.73
N ALA A 246 -7.59 -0.81 21.44
CA ALA A 246 -7.51 0.63 21.64
C ALA A 246 -7.19 1.05 23.09
N ASN A 247 -7.52 0.22 24.07
CA ASN A 247 -7.28 0.47 25.50
C ASN A 247 -5.96 -0.14 25.99
N GLY A 248 -5.21 -0.82 25.10
CA GLY A 248 -3.99 -1.54 25.43
C GLY A 248 -4.23 -2.91 26.06
N ALA A 249 -5.47 -3.39 26.11
CA ALA A 249 -5.76 -4.74 26.60
C ALA A 249 -5.30 -5.79 25.58
N MET A 250 -4.68 -6.86 26.10
CA MET A 250 -4.13 -7.92 25.28
C MET A 250 -5.17 -9.00 24.98
N HIS A 251 -5.23 -9.40 23.74
CA HIS A 251 -6.11 -10.45 23.25
C HIS A 251 -5.30 -11.45 22.43
N GLU A 252 -5.74 -12.71 22.43
CA GLU A 252 -5.21 -13.72 21.54
C GLU A 252 -6.29 -14.16 20.55
N GLN A 253 -5.98 -14.12 19.25
CA GLN A 253 -6.81 -14.68 18.19
C GLN A 253 -6.15 -15.94 17.64
N LYS A 254 -6.81 -17.08 17.77
CA LYS A 254 -6.39 -18.32 17.13
C LYS A 254 -6.50 -18.22 15.62
N ALA A 255 -5.68 -18.96 14.89
CA ALA A 255 -5.67 -18.95 13.45
C ALA A 255 -5.16 -20.24 12.83
N ARG A 256 -5.74 -20.63 11.70
CA ARG A 256 -5.19 -21.67 10.83
C ARG A 256 -4.00 -21.18 10.03
N ILE A 257 -4.06 -19.92 9.57
CA ILE A 257 -3.03 -19.24 8.77
C ILE A 257 -2.93 -17.81 9.27
N VAL A 258 -1.72 -17.28 9.33
CA VAL A 258 -1.45 -15.86 9.57
C VAL A 258 -0.77 -15.27 8.35
N ALA A 259 -1.38 -14.26 7.73
CA ALA A 259 -0.82 -13.49 6.63
C ALA A 259 -0.31 -12.14 7.14
N VAL A 260 0.99 -11.90 7.03
CA VAL A 260 1.63 -10.66 7.48
C VAL A 260 1.62 -9.64 6.33
N ALA A 261 0.86 -8.57 6.47
CA ALA A 261 0.66 -7.52 5.48
C ALA A 261 0.79 -6.11 6.08
N GLY A 262 1.65 -5.95 7.09
CA GLY A 262 1.86 -4.73 7.86
C GLY A 262 2.80 -3.70 7.21
N ASN A 263 3.10 -3.81 5.93
CA ASN A 263 4.07 -3.04 5.13
C ASN A 263 5.55 -3.49 5.28
N SER A 264 6.45 -2.81 4.57
CA SER A 264 7.90 -3.16 4.52
C SER A 264 8.67 -2.81 5.81
N ILE A 265 8.10 -2.05 6.73
CA ILE A 265 8.69 -1.71 8.03
C ILE A 265 8.08 -2.57 9.14
N GLU A 266 6.76 -2.57 9.26
CA GLU A 266 6.07 -3.24 10.36
C GLU A 266 6.07 -4.77 10.24
N SER A 267 6.05 -5.31 9.00
CA SER A 267 6.11 -6.76 8.81
C SER A 267 7.41 -7.37 9.35
N PRO A 268 8.62 -6.90 8.95
CA PRO A 268 9.84 -7.44 9.51
C PRO A 268 9.98 -7.14 11.02
N ARG A 269 9.54 -5.98 11.50
CA ARG A 269 9.54 -5.67 12.94
C ARG A 269 8.72 -6.68 13.73
N LEU A 270 7.52 -7.02 13.28
CA LEU A 270 6.67 -8.01 13.92
C LEU A 270 7.30 -9.41 13.91
N LEU A 271 7.90 -9.82 12.78
CA LEU A 271 8.58 -11.11 12.68
C LEU A 271 9.76 -11.22 13.66
N LEU A 272 10.58 -10.17 13.77
CA LEU A 272 11.69 -10.10 14.72
C LEU A 272 11.19 -10.08 16.17
N ASN A 273 10.16 -9.31 16.48
CA ASN A 273 9.55 -9.26 17.82
C ASN A 273 8.82 -10.55 18.22
N SER A 274 8.57 -11.43 17.26
CA SER A 274 7.98 -12.75 17.52
C SER A 274 9.04 -13.84 17.83
N ALA A 275 10.25 -13.44 18.23
CA ALA A 275 11.31 -14.36 18.66
C ALA A 275 10.86 -15.26 19.80
N SER A 276 11.41 -16.48 19.84
CA SER A 276 11.13 -17.49 20.84
C SER A 276 12.34 -18.42 21.02
N ASN A 277 12.27 -19.35 21.96
CA ASN A 277 13.33 -20.35 22.13
C ASN A 277 13.56 -21.20 20.87
N LEU A 278 12.52 -21.41 20.04
CA LEU A 278 12.63 -22.16 18.80
C LEU A 278 13.14 -21.29 17.64
N PHE A 279 12.88 -20.00 17.69
CA PHE A 279 13.22 -19.00 16.67
C PHE A 279 13.90 -17.79 17.33
N SER A 280 15.14 -17.96 17.80
CA SER A 280 15.87 -16.94 18.57
C SER A 280 16.04 -15.62 17.84
N ASP A 281 16.18 -15.65 16.51
CA ASP A 281 16.40 -14.49 15.65
C ASP A 281 15.13 -13.95 14.98
N GLY A 282 13.96 -14.35 15.51
CA GLY A 282 12.65 -13.99 14.96
C GLY A 282 12.09 -15.04 13.98
N LEU A 283 10.79 -14.89 13.67
CA LEU A 283 10.11 -15.78 12.73
C LEU A 283 10.56 -15.51 11.28
N ALA A 284 10.56 -16.58 10.46
CA ALA A 284 10.92 -16.54 9.03
C ALA A 284 12.33 -15.98 8.75
N ASN A 285 13.24 -15.96 9.72
CA ASN A 285 14.56 -15.31 9.65
C ASN A 285 15.74 -16.30 9.58
N SER A 286 15.54 -17.49 9.06
CA SER A 286 16.63 -18.49 8.91
C SER A 286 17.76 -18.01 7.98
N SER A 287 17.49 -17.09 7.09
CA SER A 287 18.46 -16.43 6.19
C SER A 287 19.18 -15.24 6.83
N GLY A 288 18.70 -14.72 7.97
CA GLY A 288 19.17 -13.47 8.58
C GLY A 288 18.82 -12.21 7.79
N GLN A 289 17.88 -12.28 6.81
CA GLN A 289 17.54 -11.17 5.93
C GLN A 289 16.30 -10.39 6.37
N VAL A 290 15.55 -10.84 7.35
CA VAL A 290 14.39 -10.10 7.85
C VAL A 290 14.83 -8.75 8.43
N GLY A 291 14.23 -7.67 7.95
CA GLY A 291 14.55 -6.29 8.35
C GLY A 291 15.80 -5.70 7.68
N ARG A 292 16.37 -6.39 6.70
CA ARG A 292 17.51 -5.91 5.92
C ARG A 292 17.09 -5.51 4.51
N ASN A 293 17.99 -4.74 3.84
CA ASN A 293 17.83 -4.36 2.43
C ASN A 293 16.54 -3.58 2.13
N TYR A 294 16.09 -2.74 3.07
CA TYR A 294 15.01 -1.81 2.79
C TYR A 294 15.42 -0.87 1.66
N MET A 295 14.57 -0.73 0.65
CA MET A 295 14.78 0.17 -0.48
C MET A 295 13.53 1.00 -0.71
N SER A 296 13.70 2.31 -0.84
CA SER A 296 12.67 3.22 -1.35
C SER A 296 12.81 3.40 -2.86
N HIS A 297 11.81 4.04 -3.48
CA HIS A 297 11.92 4.44 -4.88
C HIS A 297 13.11 5.38 -5.07
N LEU A 298 13.95 5.09 -6.06
CA LEU A 298 14.98 6.04 -6.50
C LEU A 298 14.31 7.11 -7.35
N THR A 299 14.42 8.36 -6.93
CA THR A 299 13.86 9.51 -7.65
C THR A 299 14.92 10.58 -7.87
N GLY A 300 14.99 11.09 -9.10
CA GLY A 300 15.64 12.36 -9.40
C GLY A 300 14.59 13.46 -9.52
N ALA A 301 14.87 14.65 -9.03
CA ALA A 301 13.95 15.77 -9.13
C ALA A 301 14.60 16.94 -9.89
N VAL A 302 13.85 17.53 -10.80
CA VAL A 302 14.23 18.79 -11.46
C VAL A 302 13.13 19.80 -11.18
N TYR A 303 13.52 20.92 -10.59
CA TYR A 303 12.62 22.03 -10.29
C TYR A 303 12.91 23.18 -11.23
N ALA A 304 11.85 23.79 -11.77
CA ALA A 304 11.95 24.95 -12.63
C ALA A 304 10.98 26.06 -12.18
N VAL A 305 11.48 27.29 -12.16
CA VAL A 305 10.64 28.47 -11.97
C VAL A 305 10.12 28.91 -13.34
N MET A 306 8.80 28.98 -13.47
CA MET A 306 8.16 29.39 -14.72
C MET A 306 7.98 30.91 -14.76
N PRO A 307 8.05 31.54 -15.94
CA PRO A 307 7.90 33.00 -16.06
C PRO A 307 6.48 33.52 -15.79
N GLY A 308 5.50 32.62 -15.65
CA GLY A 308 4.12 32.95 -15.35
C GLY A 308 3.48 31.93 -14.39
N GLU A 309 2.30 32.28 -13.86
CA GLU A 309 1.56 31.42 -12.97
C GLU A 309 1.06 30.17 -13.69
N VAL A 310 1.42 28.99 -13.16
CA VAL A 310 0.97 27.70 -13.70
C VAL A 310 -0.29 27.21 -13.00
N ASN A 311 -0.54 27.60 -11.74
CA ASN A 311 -1.67 27.13 -10.94
C ASN A 311 -1.75 25.58 -10.85
N LEU A 312 -0.60 24.95 -10.57
CA LEU A 312 -0.43 23.49 -10.59
C LEU A 312 -1.08 22.75 -9.40
N HIS A 313 -1.62 23.47 -8.44
CA HIS A 313 -2.22 22.93 -7.21
C HIS A 313 -3.52 22.13 -7.43
N ARG A 314 -4.15 22.24 -8.61
CA ARG A 314 -5.36 21.48 -8.97
C ARG A 314 -5.01 20.26 -9.81
N GLY A 315 -5.79 19.20 -9.65
CA GLY A 315 -5.65 17.97 -10.42
C GLY A 315 -4.92 16.88 -9.66
N THR A 316 -4.53 15.81 -10.37
CA THR A 316 -3.79 14.70 -9.79
C THR A 316 -2.33 15.07 -9.57
N GLN A 317 -1.73 14.54 -8.49
CA GLN A 317 -0.33 14.84 -8.16
C GLN A 317 0.65 14.28 -9.19
N MET A 318 0.39 13.10 -9.72
CA MET A 318 1.08 12.61 -10.90
C MET A 318 0.40 13.21 -12.15
N ALA A 319 0.98 14.26 -12.68
CA ALA A 319 0.37 15.00 -13.78
C ALA A 319 0.47 14.27 -15.12
N GLY A 320 1.62 13.72 -15.47
CA GLY A 320 1.85 13.06 -16.75
C GLY A 320 3.10 12.19 -16.80
N ILE A 321 3.24 11.50 -17.91
CA ILE A 321 4.35 10.61 -18.24
C ILE A 321 4.85 10.97 -19.63
N ILE A 322 6.16 10.90 -19.81
CA ILE A 322 6.85 10.87 -21.11
C ILE A 322 7.51 9.49 -21.19
N LYS A 323 7.35 8.80 -22.34
CA LYS A 323 7.96 7.49 -22.61
C LYS A 323 8.95 7.58 -23.75
#